data_f89d4d5d0a2dcea812c2d5a5c7445634
#
_entry.id   f89d4d5d0a2dcea812c2d5a5c7445634
#
_cell.length_a   1.000
_cell.length_b   1.000
_cell.length_c   1.000
_cell.angle_alpha   90.00
_cell.angle_beta   90.00
_cell.angle_gamma   90.00
#
_symmetry.space_group_name_H-M   'P 1'
#
loop_
_entity.id
_entity.type
_entity.pdbx_description
1 polymer ?
#
loop_
_entity_poly.entity_id
_entity_poly.type
_entity_poly.pdbx_seq_one_letter_code
_entity_poly.pdbx_strand_id
1 'polypeptide(L)'
;PETAPFLFLLISTFKYKDLKTYLGIYKPIYIAIMWTAISYVLPCVIHDHDYSCLLYPLDYSPMLLTLFGTSNLADSKDVIEDANNNITTIPVLYGDKFSNTLSVWALVLSSLLFFINPNYNNRPRINNFYEIQNIASVIIPVITNNTLIKFP
;
A
#
# COMPACT_ATOMS: atom_id res chain seq x y z
N PRO A 1 -6.54 27.67 4.39
CA PRO A 1 -6.02 26.91 3.22
C PRO A 1 -5.42 25.56 3.62
N GLU A 2 -4.77 25.46 4.80
CA GLU A 2 -4.06 24.25 5.29
C GLU A 2 -4.97 23.09 5.68
N THR A 3 -6.23 23.35 5.96
CA THR A 3 -7.22 22.33 6.36
C THR A 3 -7.86 21.61 5.17
N ALA A 4 -7.77 22.15 3.96
CA ALA A 4 -8.43 21.60 2.79
C ALA A 4 -7.93 20.20 2.41
N PRO A 5 -6.62 19.89 2.38
CA PRO A 5 -6.11 18.55 2.12
C PRO A 5 -6.58 17.53 3.17
N PHE A 6 -6.63 17.92 4.43
CA PHE A 6 -7.11 17.07 5.52
C PHE A 6 -8.58 16.72 5.36
N LEU A 7 -9.43 17.70 5.06
CA LEU A 7 -10.86 17.47 4.81
C LEU A 7 -11.07 16.58 3.59
N PHE A 8 -10.29 16.77 2.52
CA PHE A 8 -10.36 15.93 1.33
C PHE A 8 -10.01 14.47 1.65
N LEU A 9 -8.93 14.23 2.38
CA LEU A 9 -8.52 12.89 2.80
C LEU A 9 -9.59 12.24 3.71
N LEU A 10 -10.14 13.00 4.64
CA LEU A 10 -11.18 12.52 5.56
C LEU A 10 -12.46 12.14 4.78
N ILE A 11 -12.93 12.99 3.89
CA ILE A 11 -14.10 12.73 3.04
C ILE A 11 -13.85 11.49 2.16
N SER A 12 -12.68 11.39 1.54
CA SER A 12 -12.31 10.25 0.70
C SER A 12 -12.31 8.93 1.48
N THR A 13 -11.84 8.95 2.73
CA THR A 13 -11.87 7.78 3.62
C THR A 13 -13.30 7.35 3.93
N PHE A 14 -14.19 8.29 4.27
CA PHE A 14 -15.61 7.98 4.54
C PHE A 14 -16.34 7.49 3.30
N LYS A 15 -16.03 8.05 2.13
CA LYS A 15 -16.63 7.66 0.84
C LYS A 15 -16.07 6.35 0.26
N TYR A 16 -15.01 5.79 0.85
CA TYR A 16 -14.36 4.59 0.34
C TYR A 16 -15.33 3.40 0.16
N LYS A 17 -16.27 3.22 1.09
CA LYS A 17 -17.25 2.13 1.02
C LYS A 17 -18.12 2.22 -0.25
N ASP A 18 -18.52 3.43 -0.62
CA ASP A 18 -19.33 3.67 -1.82
C ASP A 18 -18.45 3.56 -3.09
N LEU A 19 -17.19 3.98 -3.00
CA LEU A 19 -16.23 3.94 -4.10
C LEU A 19 -15.70 2.53 -4.40
N LYS A 20 -15.69 1.62 -3.42
CA LYS A 20 -15.13 0.26 -3.55
C LYS A 20 -15.62 -0.46 -4.82
N THR A 21 -16.91 -0.37 -5.13
CA THR A 21 -17.51 -1.03 -6.29
C THR A 21 -17.10 -0.42 -7.63
N TYR A 22 -16.79 0.89 -7.63
CA TYR A 22 -16.40 1.61 -8.85
C TYR A 22 -14.88 1.55 -9.10
N LEU A 23 -14.08 1.39 -8.05
CA LEU A 23 -12.63 1.37 -8.16
C LEU A 23 -12.10 0.12 -8.89
N GLY A 24 -12.76 -1.03 -8.70
CA GLY A 24 -12.36 -2.28 -9.35
C GLY A 24 -10.85 -2.56 -9.20
N ILE A 25 -10.16 -2.71 -10.34
CA ILE A 25 -8.70 -2.95 -10.40
C ILE A 25 -7.85 -1.83 -9.77
N TYR A 26 -8.39 -0.63 -9.66
CA TYR A 26 -7.68 0.52 -9.09
C TYR A 26 -7.78 0.61 -7.56
N LYS A 27 -8.56 -0.28 -6.92
CA LYS A 27 -8.76 -0.32 -5.47
C LYS A 27 -7.44 -0.39 -4.68
N PRO A 28 -6.46 -1.27 -4.99
CA PRO A 28 -5.20 -1.32 -4.26
C PRO A 28 -4.37 -0.04 -4.42
N ILE A 29 -4.38 0.56 -5.61
CA ILE A 29 -3.69 1.83 -5.89
C ILE A 29 -4.32 2.97 -5.08
N TYR A 30 -5.64 3.05 -5.08
CA TYR A 30 -6.35 4.07 -4.30
C TYR A 30 -6.03 3.97 -2.81
N ILE A 31 -6.08 2.76 -2.24
CA ILE A 31 -5.74 2.51 -0.83
C ILE A 31 -4.29 2.94 -0.56
N ALA A 32 -3.35 2.55 -1.43
CA ALA A 32 -1.94 2.89 -1.27
C ALA A 32 -1.73 4.42 -1.27
N ILE A 33 -2.33 5.14 -2.21
CA ILE A 33 -2.23 6.60 -2.30
C ILE A 33 -2.84 7.26 -1.05
N MET A 34 -4.04 6.86 -0.65
CA MET A 34 -4.74 7.47 0.49
C MET A 34 -3.98 7.28 1.80
N TRP A 35 -3.53 6.05 2.09
CA TRP A 35 -2.76 5.78 3.30
C TRP A 35 -1.38 6.43 3.29
N THR A 36 -0.69 6.48 2.14
CA THR A 36 0.57 7.21 2.01
C THR A 36 0.37 8.71 2.25
N ALA A 37 -0.70 9.28 1.69
CA ALA A 37 -1.04 10.68 1.90
C ALA A 37 -1.30 10.98 3.38
N ILE A 38 -2.06 10.13 4.09
CA ILE A 38 -2.37 10.31 5.52
C ILE A 38 -1.12 10.12 6.39
N SER A 39 -0.31 9.09 6.11
CA SER A 39 0.75 8.67 7.02
C SER A 39 2.10 9.35 6.75
N TYR A 40 2.33 9.85 5.53
CA TYR A 40 3.57 10.51 5.15
C TYR A 40 3.37 11.97 4.75
N VAL A 41 2.52 12.25 3.75
CA VAL A 41 2.40 13.60 3.19
C VAL A 41 1.79 14.56 4.21
N LEU A 42 0.70 14.15 4.85
CA LEU A 42 0.00 15.02 5.80
C LEU A 42 0.88 15.41 7.02
N PRO A 43 1.57 14.47 7.71
CA PRO A 43 2.53 14.83 8.76
C PRO A 43 3.66 15.74 8.28
N CYS A 44 4.19 15.51 7.08
CA CYS A 44 5.25 16.33 6.51
C CYS A 44 4.76 17.77 6.27
N VAL A 45 3.59 17.93 5.64
CA VAL A 45 3.00 19.26 5.39
C VAL A 45 2.68 20.01 6.69
N ILE A 46 2.19 19.29 7.71
CA ILE A 46 1.91 19.90 9.02
C ILE A 46 3.19 20.36 9.72
N HIS A 47 4.25 19.54 9.63
CA HIS A 47 5.52 19.83 10.30
C HIS A 47 6.32 20.94 9.61
N ASP A 48 6.45 20.84 8.29
CA ASP A 48 7.33 21.71 7.50
C ASP A 48 6.59 22.95 6.95
N HIS A 49 5.25 22.98 7.07
CA HIS A 49 4.37 24.01 6.52
C HIS A 49 4.49 24.22 5.00
N ASP A 50 5.01 23.22 4.31
CA ASP A 50 5.15 23.23 2.84
C ASP A 50 4.86 21.86 2.22
N TYR A 51 4.90 21.77 0.88
CA TYR A 51 4.68 20.56 0.13
C TYR A 51 5.98 20.01 -0.48
N SER A 52 7.14 20.42 0.02
CA SER A 52 8.45 20.00 -0.51
C SER A 52 8.65 18.48 -0.43
N CYS A 53 8.02 17.81 0.54
CA CYS A 53 8.07 16.36 0.66
C CYS A 53 7.52 15.61 -0.59
N LEU A 54 6.65 16.22 -1.37
CA LEU A 54 6.15 15.64 -2.61
C LEU A 54 7.18 15.61 -3.73
N LEU A 55 8.24 16.44 -3.63
CA LEU A 55 9.32 16.50 -4.61
C LEU A 55 10.31 15.31 -4.49
N TYR A 56 10.22 14.55 -3.41
CA TYR A 56 11.10 13.43 -3.12
C TYR A 56 10.37 12.08 -3.16
N PRO A 57 10.00 11.58 -4.36
CA PRO A 57 9.19 10.36 -4.48
C PRO A 57 9.85 9.12 -3.88
N LEU A 58 11.18 9.06 -3.81
CA LEU A 58 11.90 7.95 -3.18
C LEU A 58 11.63 7.85 -1.68
N ASP A 59 11.20 8.92 -1.02
CA ASP A 59 10.95 8.92 0.41
C ASP A 59 9.62 8.24 0.78
N TYR A 60 8.63 8.28 -0.10
CA TYR A 60 7.31 7.67 0.16
C TYR A 60 6.99 6.46 -0.74
N SER A 61 7.75 6.25 -1.81
CA SER A 61 7.48 5.13 -2.72
C SER A 61 7.60 3.74 -2.08
N PRO A 62 8.50 3.47 -1.12
CA PRO A 62 8.51 2.18 -0.43
C PRO A 62 7.21 1.91 0.30
N MET A 63 6.68 2.93 1.01
CA MET A 63 5.40 2.82 1.70
C MET A 63 4.24 2.59 0.74
N LEU A 64 4.20 3.35 -0.35
CA LEU A 64 3.17 3.23 -1.38
C LEU A 64 3.15 1.82 -1.98
N LEU A 65 4.32 1.26 -2.31
CA LEU A 65 4.44 -0.09 -2.86
C LEU A 65 4.05 -1.17 -1.83
N THR A 66 4.42 -0.98 -0.55
CA THR A 66 4.01 -1.89 0.53
C THR A 66 2.50 -1.92 0.66
N LEU A 67 1.87 -0.76 0.72
CA LEU A 67 0.40 -0.64 0.85
C LEU A 67 -0.33 -1.18 -0.38
N PHE A 68 0.20 -0.96 -1.59
CA PHE A 68 -0.33 -1.55 -2.80
C PHE A 68 -0.27 -3.08 -2.74
N GLY A 69 0.92 -3.65 -2.46
CA GLY A 69 1.12 -5.09 -2.41
C GLY A 69 0.25 -5.78 -1.35
N THR A 70 0.18 -5.22 -0.15
CA THR A 70 -0.64 -5.77 0.94
C THR A 70 -2.14 -5.66 0.67
N SER A 71 -2.60 -4.54 0.09
CA SER A 71 -4.00 -4.38 -0.29
C SER A 71 -4.41 -5.36 -1.39
N ASN A 72 -3.55 -5.56 -2.40
CA ASN A 72 -3.82 -6.52 -3.47
C ASN A 72 -3.82 -7.98 -2.97
N LEU A 73 -2.95 -8.32 -1.98
CA LEU A 73 -3.01 -9.62 -1.31
C LEU A 73 -4.30 -9.81 -0.50
N ALA A 74 -4.82 -8.76 0.10
CA ALA A 74 -6.10 -8.83 0.80
C ALA A 74 -7.25 -9.12 -0.18
N ASP A 75 -7.25 -8.48 -1.35
CA ASP A 75 -8.25 -8.73 -2.40
C ASP A 75 -8.21 -10.18 -2.92
N SER A 76 -7.05 -10.85 -2.90
CA SER A 76 -6.95 -12.26 -3.25
C SER A 76 -7.70 -13.21 -2.29
N LYS A 77 -7.99 -12.78 -1.08
CA LYS A 77 -8.81 -13.56 -0.14
C LYS A 77 -10.31 -13.43 -0.41
N ASP A 78 -10.69 -12.31 -1.00
CA ASP A 78 -12.10 -11.94 -1.20
C ASP A 78 -12.58 -12.18 -2.63
N VAL A 79 -11.82 -12.92 -3.46
CA VAL A 79 -12.08 -13.13 -4.91
C VAL A 79 -13.49 -13.63 -5.19
N ILE A 80 -13.97 -14.61 -4.42
CA ILE A 80 -15.32 -15.20 -4.61
C ILE A 80 -16.39 -14.18 -4.25
N GLU A 81 -16.20 -13.45 -3.15
CA GLU A 81 -17.13 -12.42 -2.71
C GLU A 81 -17.17 -11.25 -3.69
N ASP A 82 -16.00 -10.76 -4.11
CA ASP A 82 -15.88 -9.67 -5.07
C ASP A 82 -16.51 -10.05 -6.42
N ALA A 83 -16.27 -11.27 -6.92
CA ALA A 83 -16.87 -11.77 -8.15
C ALA A 83 -18.41 -11.84 -8.06
N ASN A 84 -18.96 -12.34 -6.94
CA ASN A 84 -20.40 -12.41 -6.71
C ASN A 84 -21.06 -11.02 -6.63
N ASN A 85 -20.31 -10.02 -6.17
CA ASN A 85 -20.77 -8.63 -6.08
C ASN A 85 -20.46 -7.81 -7.35
N ASN A 86 -20.01 -8.45 -8.44
CA ASN A 86 -19.57 -7.81 -9.69
C ASN A 86 -18.47 -6.76 -9.50
N ILE A 87 -17.58 -6.96 -8.52
CA ILE A 87 -16.42 -6.10 -8.28
C ILE A 87 -15.23 -6.70 -9.01
N THR A 88 -14.70 -5.98 -10.01
CA THR A 88 -13.61 -6.43 -10.88
C THR A 88 -12.24 -6.08 -10.29
N THR A 89 -11.82 -6.77 -9.22
CA THR A 89 -10.47 -6.61 -8.65
C THR A 89 -9.40 -7.30 -9.50
N ILE A 90 -8.12 -7.01 -9.24
CA ILE A 90 -6.99 -7.64 -9.97
C ILE A 90 -7.07 -9.16 -9.91
N PRO A 91 -7.26 -9.82 -8.74
CA PRO A 91 -7.34 -11.27 -8.68
C PRO A 91 -8.58 -11.84 -9.37
N VAL A 92 -9.71 -11.11 -9.40
CA VAL A 92 -10.92 -11.53 -10.13
C VAL A 92 -10.68 -11.55 -11.64
N LEU A 93 -9.96 -10.55 -12.19
CA LEU A 93 -9.71 -10.43 -13.63
C LEU A 93 -8.56 -11.28 -14.14
N TYR A 94 -7.45 -11.30 -13.40
CA TYR A 94 -6.21 -11.91 -13.87
C TYR A 94 -5.84 -13.21 -13.13
N GLY A 95 -6.64 -13.59 -12.12
CA GLY A 95 -6.43 -14.77 -11.30
C GLY A 95 -5.47 -14.54 -10.12
N ASP A 96 -5.62 -15.37 -9.09
CA ASP A 96 -4.86 -15.29 -7.84
C ASP A 96 -3.36 -15.39 -8.04
N LYS A 97 -2.91 -16.28 -8.94
CA LYS A 97 -1.48 -16.49 -9.18
C LYS A 97 -0.80 -15.22 -9.70
N PHE A 98 -1.42 -14.53 -10.63
CA PHE A 98 -0.91 -13.26 -11.16
C PHE A 98 -0.93 -12.19 -10.08
N SER A 99 -2.05 -12.04 -9.37
CA SER A 99 -2.24 -11.07 -8.31
C SER A 99 -1.19 -11.24 -7.20
N ASN A 100 -0.98 -12.46 -6.72
CA ASN A 100 0.01 -12.77 -5.70
C ASN A 100 1.44 -12.48 -6.19
N THR A 101 1.77 -12.82 -7.43
CA THR A 101 3.08 -12.53 -8.01
C THR A 101 3.32 -11.02 -8.08
N LEU A 102 2.33 -10.25 -8.53
CA LEU A 102 2.39 -8.78 -8.59
C LEU A 102 2.61 -8.18 -7.21
N SER A 103 1.89 -8.67 -6.20
CA SER A 103 2.04 -8.22 -4.81
C SER A 103 3.44 -8.50 -4.25
N VAL A 104 3.95 -9.71 -4.48
CA VAL A 104 5.32 -10.08 -4.05
C VAL A 104 6.35 -9.17 -4.69
N TRP A 105 6.25 -8.89 -6.00
CA TRP A 105 7.16 -7.97 -6.67
C TRP A 105 7.07 -6.54 -6.13
N ALA A 106 5.87 -6.06 -5.83
CA ALA A 106 5.70 -4.75 -5.21
C ALA A 106 6.39 -4.67 -3.84
N LEU A 107 6.26 -5.72 -3.01
CA LEU A 107 6.90 -5.79 -1.69
C LEU A 107 8.43 -5.91 -1.79
N VAL A 108 8.95 -6.71 -2.73
CA VAL A 108 10.39 -6.82 -2.98
C VAL A 108 10.95 -5.47 -3.44
N LEU A 109 10.28 -4.81 -4.39
CA LEU A 109 10.72 -3.51 -4.88
C LEU A 109 10.66 -2.44 -3.78
N SER A 110 9.61 -2.46 -2.95
CA SER A 110 9.52 -1.60 -1.76
C SER A 110 10.73 -1.74 -0.86
N SER A 111 11.11 -3.00 -0.54
CA SER A 111 12.26 -3.29 0.30
C SER A 111 13.57 -2.81 -0.32
N LEU A 112 13.76 -3.03 -1.62
CA LEU A 112 14.95 -2.56 -2.33
C LEU A 112 15.05 -1.03 -2.32
N LEU A 113 13.96 -0.33 -2.59
CA LEU A 113 13.93 1.14 -2.55
C LEU A 113 14.21 1.68 -1.15
N PHE A 114 13.72 0.99 -0.12
CA PHE A 114 14.01 1.33 1.26
C PHE A 114 15.52 1.27 1.54
N PHE A 115 16.21 0.20 1.14
CA PHE A 115 17.65 0.05 1.36
C PHE A 115 18.52 1.02 0.54
N ILE A 116 18.05 1.41 -0.64
CA ILE A 116 18.81 2.32 -1.53
C ILE A 116 18.64 3.78 -1.12
N ASN A 117 17.55 4.14 -0.44
CA ASN A 117 17.26 5.53 -0.11
C ASN A 117 18.14 6.04 1.05
N PRO A 118 19.09 6.96 0.79
CA PRO A 118 20.01 7.46 1.81
C PRO A 118 19.30 8.29 2.90
N ASN A 119 18.12 8.82 2.62
CA ASN A 119 17.38 9.65 3.58
C ASN A 119 16.83 8.82 4.74
N TYR A 120 16.55 7.53 4.54
CA TYR A 120 16.14 6.64 5.62
C TYR A 120 17.26 6.38 6.62
N ASN A 121 18.51 6.24 6.16
CA ASN A 121 19.67 5.96 7.02
C ASN A 121 20.02 7.12 7.96
N ASN A 122 19.56 8.33 7.68
CA ASN A 122 19.88 9.54 8.44
C ASN A 122 18.78 9.98 9.43
N ARG A 123 17.64 9.30 9.51
CA ARG A 123 16.52 9.65 10.40
C ARG A 123 16.39 8.67 11.57
N PRO A 124 16.94 8.94 12.75
CA PRO A 124 17.14 7.94 13.82
C PRO A 124 15.88 7.44 14.53
N ARG A 125 14.71 8.01 14.31
CA ARG A 125 13.47 7.61 15.04
C ARG A 125 12.42 6.90 14.19
N ILE A 126 12.46 7.03 12.88
CA ILE A 126 11.46 6.40 11.98
C ILE A 126 11.97 5.04 11.50
N ASN A 127 13.28 4.84 11.48
CA ASN A 127 13.95 3.67 10.91
C ASN A 127 13.46 2.34 11.51
N ASN A 128 13.36 2.23 12.83
CA ASN A 128 13.05 0.95 13.46
C ASN A 128 11.64 0.43 13.14
N PHE A 129 10.66 1.32 13.01
CA PHE A 129 9.28 0.91 12.74
C PHE A 129 9.11 0.47 11.28
N TYR A 130 9.69 1.22 10.33
CA TYR A 130 9.62 0.90 8.91
C TYR A 130 10.47 -0.33 8.55
N GLU A 131 11.63 -0.53 9.18
CA GLU A 131 12.43 -1.75 9.00
C GLU A 131 11.65 -3.00 9.42
N ILE A 132 11.04 -2.97 10.59
CA ILE A 132 10.23 -4.10 11.08
C ILE A 132 9.03 -4.33 10.15
N GLN A 133 8.36 -3.28 9.72
CA GLN A 133 7.19 -3.38 8.84
C GLN A 133 7.56 -3.92 7.44
N ASN A 134 8.69 -3.47 6.87
CA ASN A 134 9.16 -3.97 5.57
C ASN A 134 9.67 -5.41 5.66
N ILE A 135 10.42 -5.77 6.68
CA ILE A 135 10.85 -7.15 6.91
C ILE A 135 9.64 -8.05 7.09
N ALA A 136 8.67 -7.64 7.91
CA ALA A 136 7.45 -8.39 8.13
C ALA A 136 6.62 -8.53 6.84
N SER A 137 6.52 -7.48 6.02
CA SER A 137 5.76 -7.49 4.76
C SER A 137 6.35 -8.42 3.70
N VAL A 138 7.66 -8.67 3.73
CA VAL A 138 8.32 -9.63 2.82
C VAL A 138 8.28 -11.05 3.38
N ILE A 139 8.53 -11.21 4.68
CA ILE A 139 8.64 -12.53 5.32
C ILE A 139 7.28 -13.20 5.47
N ILE A 140 6.25 -12.46 5.91
CA ILE A 140 4.92 -13.04 6.16
C ILE A 140 4.31 -13.68 4.91
N PRO A 141 4.29 -13.02 3.72
CA PRO A 141 3.76 -13.64 2.50
C PRO A 141 4.58 -14.86 2.04
N VAL A 142 5.90 -14.83 2.21
CA VAL A 142 6.76 -15.97 1.85
C VAL A 142 6.47 -17.18 2.74
N ILE A 143 6.27 -16.95 4.05
CA ILE A 143 5.93 -18.02 5.00
C ILE A 143 4.51 -18.55 4.71
N THR A 144 3.54 -17.67 4.51
CA THR A 144 2.14 -18.08 4.27
C THR A 144 1.99 -18.78 2.92
N ASN A 145 2.67 -18.36 1.86
CA ASN A 145 2.65 -19.05 0.57
C ASN A 145 3.31 -20.43 0.63
N ASN A 146 4.39 -20.58 1.40
CA ASN A 146 5.01 -21.89 1.61
C ASN A 146 4.15 -22.84 2.46
N THR A 147 3.29 -22.33 3.32
CA THR A 147 2.35 -23.14 4.10
C THR A 147 1.08 -23.48 3.33
N LEU A 148 0.63 -22.61 2.40
CA LEU A 148 -0.54 -22.84 1.54
C LEU A 148 -0.28 -23.87 0.42
N ILE A 149 0.98 -24.15 0.07
CA ILE A 149 1.36 -25.16 -0.94
C ILE A 149 1.28 -26.59 -0.36
N LYS A 150 1.04 -26.79 0.94
CA LYS A 150 1.07 -28.09 1.62
C LYS A 150 -0.27 -28.65 2.06
N PHE A 151 -1.40 -28.12 1.61
CA PHE A 151 -2.68 -28.79 1.86
C PHE A 151 -3.26 -29.29 0.54
N PRO A 152 -3.32 -30.66 0.37
CA PRO A 152 -4.03 -31.29 -0.73
C PRO A 152 -5.53 -31.09 -0.60
#